data_3d7a9dd74bc6efb998cd8629c0ca3e70
#
_entry.id   3d7a9dd74bc6efb998cd8629c0ca3e70
#
_cell.length_a   1.000
_cell.length_b   1.000
_cell.length_c   1.000
_cell.angle_alpha   90.00
_cell.angle_beta   90.00
_cell.angle_gamma   90.00
#
_symmetry.space_group_name_H-M   'P 1'
#
loop_
_entity.id
_entity.type
_entity.pdbx_description
1 polymer ?
#
loop_
_entity_poly.entity_id
_entity_poly.type
_entity_poly.pdbx_seq_one_letter_code
_entity_poly.pdbx_strand_id
1 'polypeptide(L)'
;MLKKESPLHQLAAFLPPGSFDDVIFYLDQYKVHLTITRERMTKLGDYRNKHLDKNHRISVNGNLNKYAFLITLLHELGHLVAYEKYGNKIQAHGFQWKNEFSIILARFISKKIFPADIEKELLKTLKNPAASSCAEAPLTRILKKYDAHKPGVFLLEELPDESLFRFKNGHIYKKEKKIRTRFLCRDQSSNKQFLFSPITEVELVKGA
;
A
#
# COMPACT_ATOMS: atom_id res chain seq x y z
N MET A 1 -15.43 -25.47 7.57
CA MET A 1 -16.42 -24.39 7.38
C MET A 1 -16.10 -23.67 6.07
N LEU A 2 -17.02 -23.71 5.09
CA LEU A 2 -16.92 -22.89 3.89
C LEU A 2 -17.01 -21.43 4.29
N LYS A 3 -16.00 -20.62 3.94
CA LYS A 3 -16.07 -19.18 4.15
C LYS A 3 -17.20 -18.63 3.30
N LYS A 4 -18.20 -18.01 3.94
CA LYS A 4 -19.31 -17.36 3.25
C LYS A 4 -18.74 -16.20 2.44
N GLU A 5 -18.94 -16.21 1.12
CA GLU A 5 -18.57 -15.10 0.26
C GLU A 5 -19.41 -13.87 0.61
N SER A 6 -18.75 -12.72 0.76
CA SER A 6 -19.43 -11.46 0.99
C SER A 6 -19.94 -10.89 -0.34
N PRO A 7 -21.14 -10.29 -0.37
CA PRO A 7 -21.64 -9.66 -1.58
C PRO A 7 -20.68 -8.59 -2.13
N LEU A 8 -20.46 -8.55 -3.44
CA LEU A 8 -19.52 -7.64 -4.11
C LEU A 8 -19.80 -6.16 -3.81
N HIS A 9 -21.07 -5.77 -3.58
CA HIS A 9 -21.40 -4.37 -3.25
C HIS A 9 -20.70 -3.86 -1.96
N GLN A 10 -20.32 -4.74 -1.03
CA GLN A 10 -19.58 -4.36 0.16
C GLN A 10 -18.17 -3.82 -0.17
N LEU A 11 -17.61 -4.16 -1.33
CA LEU A 11 -16.35 -3.62 -1.81
C LEU A 11 -16.40 -2.09 -2.00
N ALA A 12 -17.57 -1.54 -2.33
CA ALA A 12 -17.75 -0.08 -2.49
C ALA A 12 -17.35 0.71 -1.23
N ALA A 13 -17.46 0.12 -0.04
CA ALA A 13 -17.03 0.77 1.21
C ALA A 13 -15.51 1.03 1.26
N PHE A 14 -14.72 0.25 0.55
CA PHE A 14 -13.25 0.32 0.50
C PHE A 14 -12.72 1.12 -0.69
N LEU A 15 -13.58 1.51 -1.62
CA LEU A 15 -13.20 2.17 -2.85
C LEU A 15 -13.58 3.66 -2.85
N PRO A 16 -12.80 4.52 -3.52
CA PRO A 16 -13.23 5.89 -3.76
C PRO A 16 -14.42 5.91 -4.74
N PRO A 17 -15.31 6.93 -4.64
CA PRO A 17 -16.44 7.09 -5.56
C PRO A 17 -15.99 7.05 -7.03
N GLY A 18 -16.79 6.43 -7.90
CA GLY A 18 -16.54 6.36 -9.34
C GLY A 18 -15.54 5.28 -9.78
N SER A 19 -14.94 4.52 -8.85
CA SER A 19 -13.99 3.45 -9.20
C SER A 19 -14.59 2.04 -9.20
N PHE A 20 -15.76 1.86 -8.60
CA PHE A 20 -16.36 0.56 -8.34
C PHE A 20 -16.56 -0.26 -9.62
N ASP A 21 -17.24 0.30 -10.63
CA ASP A 21 -17.59 -0.44 -11.85
C ASP A 21 -16.37 -0.90 -12.63
N ASP A 22 -15.31 -0.05 -12.70
CA ASP A 22 -14.06 -0.44 -13.34
C ASP A 22 -13.31 -1.53 -12.57
N VAL A 23 -13.33 -1.48 -11.25
CA VAL A 23 -12.76 -2.55 -10.42
C VAL A 23 -13.51 -3.85 -10.65
N ILE A 24 -14.85 -3.83 -10.61
CA ILE A 24 -15.68 -5.01 -10.87
C ILE A 24 -15.41 -5.57 -12.27
N PHE A 25 -15.29 -4.71 -13.28
CA PHE A 25 -14.95 -5.15 -14.64
C PHE A 25 -13.67 -6.01 -14.67
N TYR A 26 -12.58 -5.61 -13.99
CA TYR A 26 -11.36 -6.42 -13.92
C TYR A 26 -11.55 -7.71 -13.12
N LEU A 27 -12.26 -7.64 -11.99
CA LEU A 27 -12.49 -8.82 -11.14
C LEU A 27 -13.28 -9.90 -11.88
N ASP A 28 -14.33 -9.51 -12.60
CA ASP A 28 -15.19 -10.43 -13.37
C ASP A 28 -14.46 -10.95 -14.60
N GLN A 29 -13.81 -10.07 -15.38
CA GLN A 29 -13.08 -10.45 -16.59
C GLN A 29 -12.05 -11.56 -16.32
N TYR A 30 -11.35 -11.48 -15.21
CA TYR A 30 -10.29 -12.42 -14.85
C TYR A 30 -10.72 -13.44 -13.77
N LYS A 31 -12.00 -13.48 -13.40
CA LYS A 31 -12.56 -14.36 -12.36
C LYS A 31 -11.71 -14.33 -11.07
N VAL A 32 -11.50 -13.13 -10.54
CA VAL A 32 -10.64 -12.90 -9.38
C VAL A 32 -11.40 -13.18 -8.09
N HIS A 33 -10.84 -14.01 -7.23
CA HIS A 33 -11.27 -14.10 -5.83
C HIS A 33 -10.55 -13.02 -5.02
N LEU A 34 -11.25 -11.92 -4.70
CA LEU A 34 -10.74 -10.82 -3.87
C LEU A 34 -11.00 -11.10 -2.39
N THR A 35 -9.97 -10.94 -1.57
CA THR A 35 -10.07 -11.03 -0.11
C THR A 35 -9.61 -9.73 0.54
N ILE A 36 -10.48 -9.10 1.34
CA ILE A 36 -10.12 -7.99 2.21
C ILE A 36 -9.63 -8.58 3.53
N THR A 37 -8.35 -8.31 3.87
CA THR A 37 -7.71 -8.92 5.03
C THR A 37 -7.61 -7.95 6.21
N ARG A 38 -7.40 -8.46 7.41
CA ARG A 38 -6.90 -7.68 8.53
C ARG A 38 -5.52 -7.10 8.17
N GLU A 39 -5.08 -6.09 8.89
CA GLU A 39 -3.76 -5.49 8.71
C GLU A 39 -2.64 -6.53 8.75
N ARG A 40 -1.77 -6.50 7.76
CA ARG A 40 -0.54 -7.29 7.70
C ARG A 40 0.66 -6.37 7.78
N MET A 41 1.67 -6.76 8.57
CA MET A 41 2.86 -5.97 8.81
C MET A 41 3.81 -5.86 7.62
N THR A 42 3.83 -6.89 6.77
CA THR A 42 4.87 -7.07 5.74
C THR A 42 4.42 -6.69 4.33
N LYS A 43 3.11 -6.56 4.08
CA LYS A 43 2.55 -6.28 2.76
C LYS A 43 1.18 -5.63 2.83
N LEU A 44 0.86 -4.76 1.88
CA LEU A 44 -0.46 -4.13 1.74
C LEU A 44 -1.40 -4.96 0.89
N GLY A 45 -0.88 -5.57 -0.19
CA GLY A 45 -1.55 -6.46 -1.11
C GLY A 45 -0.79 -7.76 -1.35
N ASP A 46 -1.41 -8.69 -2.07
CA ASP A 46 -0.79 -9.95 -2.49
C ASP A 46 -1.59 -10.55 -3.65
N TYR A 47 -0.92 -10.80 -4.77
CA TYR A 47 -1.49 -11.52 -5.89
C TYR A 47 -0.97 -12.95 -5.92
N ARG A 48 -1.87 -13.89 -6.24
CA ARG A 48 -1.52 -15.30 -6.53
C ARG A 48 -2.21 -15.72 -7.81
N ASN A 49 -1.43 -16.22 -8.74
CA ASN A 49 -1.94 -16.73 -10.01
C ASN A 49 -2.90 -17.91 -9.82
N LYS A 50 -3.70 -18.15 -10.83
CA LYS A 50 -4.54 -19.37 -10.92
C LYS A 50 -3.66 -20.62 -10.94
N HIS A 51 -4.11 -21.68 -10.27
CA HIS A 51 -3.42 -22.96 -10.25
C HIS A 51 -4.46 -24.08 -10.23
N LEU A 52 -4.37 -25.02 -11.19
CA LEU A 52 -5.38 -26.05 -11.43
C LEU A 52 -6.76 -25.38 -11.62
N ASP A 53 -7.78 -25.87 -10.93
CA ASP A 53 -9.17 -25.36 -11.01
C ASP A 53 -9.44 -24.11 -10.13
N LYS A 54 -8.38 -23.46 -9.61
CA LYS A 54 -8.54 -22.31 -8.72
C LYS A 54 -8.39 -21.01 -9.49
N ASN A 55 -9.30 -20.06 -9.24
CA ASN A 55 -9.24 -18.71 -9.78
C ASN A 55 -8.00 -17.91 -9.29
N HIS A 56 -7.70 -16.83 -9.98
CA HIS A 56 -6.76 -15.83 -9.47
C HIS A 56 -7.21 -15.32 -8.11
N ARG A 57 -6.26 -15.05 -7.23
CA ARG A 57 -6.55 -14.54 -5.89
C ARG A 57 -5.78 -13.26 -5.65
N ILE A 58 -6.50 -12.23 -5.24
CA ILE A 58 -5.93 -10.97 -4.77
C ILE A 58 -6.36 -10.77 -3.33
N SER A 59 -5.46 -10.29 -2.49
CA SER A 59 -5.80 -9.87 -1.14
C SER A 59 -5.25 -8.48 -0.86
N VAL A 60 -6.05 -7.62 -0.20
CA VAL A 60 -5.69 -6.25 0.15
C VAL A 60 -6.03 -6.01 1.62
N ASN A 61 -5.21 -5.26 2.35
CA ASN A 61 -5.47 -4.88 3.73
C ASN A 61 -6.65 -3.91 3.82
N GLY A 62 -7.64 -4.24 4.66
CA GLY A 62 -8.87 -3.46 4.81
C GLY A 62 -8.75 -2.22 5.71
N ASN A 63 -7.60 -2.00 6.37
CA ASN A 63 -7.33 -0.82 7.19
C ASN A 63 -6.76 0.38 6.40
N LEU A 64 -6.56 0.23 5.11
CA LEU A 64 -6.09 1.30 4.23
C LEU A 64 -7.19 2.33 3.98
N ASN A 65 -6.83 3.61 3.81
CA ASN A 65 -7.77 4.57 3.27
C ASN A 65 -8.16 4.18 1.83
N LYS A 66 -9.28 4.68 1.34
CA LYS A 66 -9.86 4.27 0.05
C LYS A 66 -8.89 4.42 -1.14
N TYR A 67 -8.08 5.46 -1.15
CA TYR A 67 -7.13 5.71 -2.24
C TYR A 67 -5.94 4.76 -2.17
N ALA A 68 -5.37 4.53 -0.98
CA ALA A 68 -4.30 3.55 -0.78
C ALA A 68 -4.79 2.13 -1.06
N PHE A 69 -6.04 1.81 -0.69
CA PHE A 69 -6.67 0.53 -1.02
C PHE A 69 -6.78 0.35 -2.55
N LEU A 70 -7.33 1.34 -3.26
CA LEU A 70 -7.45 1.27 -4.71
C LEU A 70 -6.07 1.12 -5.38
N ILE A 71 -5.09 1.96 -5.04
CA ILE A 71 -3.74 1.89 -5.63
C ILE A 71 -3.11 0.52 -5.39
N THR A 72 -3.26 -0.04 -4.19
CA THR A 72 -2.77 -1.38 -3.87
C THR A 72 -3.49 -2.45 -4.70
N LEU A 73 -4.82 -2.37 -4.83
CA LEU A 73 -5.58 -3.30 -5.66
C LEU A 73 -5.14 -3.22 -7.14
N LEU A 74 -4.94 -2.00 -7.69
CA LEU A 74 -4.46 -1.82 -9.07
C LEU A 74 -3.04 -2.40 -9.27
N HIS A 75 -2.17 -2.31 -8.25
CA HIS A 75 -0.85 -2.94 -8.26
C HIS A 75 -0.95 -4.46 -8.41
N GLU A 76 -1.83 -5.09 -7.64
CA GLU A 76 -2.04 -6.54 -7.70
C GLU A 76 -2.74 -6.96 -9.01
N LEU A 77 -3.64 -6.13 -9.55
CA LEU A 77 -4.21 -6.31 -10.89
C LEU A 77 -3.13 -6.19 -11.99
N GLY A 78 -2.13 -5.33 -11.80
CA GLY A 78 -0.96 -5.25 -12.67
C GLY A 78 -0.21 -6.58 -12.74
N HIS A 79 -0.01 -7.27 -11.61
CA HIS A 79 0.58 -8.61 -11.59
C HIS A 79 -0.28 -9.63 -12.33
N LEU A 80 -1.60 -9.59 -12.13
CA LEU A 80 -2.53 -10.49 -12.79
C LEU A 80 -2.51 -10.31 -14.30
N VAL A 81 -2.65 -9.07 -14.79
CA VAL A 81 -2.67 -8.80 -16.23
C VAL A 81 -1.34 -9.14 -16.88
N ALA A 82 -0.22 -8.85 -16.22
CA ALA A 82 1.10 -9.24 -16.70
C ALA A 82 1.24 -10.78 -16.77
N TYR A 83 0.75 -11.51 -15.76
CA TYR A 83 0.74 -12.96 -15.79
C TYR A 83 -0.12 -13.52 -16.94
N GLU A 84 -1.32 -13.00 -17.15
CA GLU A 84 -2.22 -13.47 -18.22
C GLU A 84 -1.63 -13.21 -19.62
N LYS A 85 -0.90 -12.10 -19.82
CA LYS A 85 -0.30 -11.77 -21.11
C LYS A 85 1.03 -12.48 -21.39
N TYR A 86 1.86 -12.65 -20.36
CA TYR A 86 3.27 -13.06 -20.53
C TYR A 86 3.62 -14.37 -19.80
N GLY A 87 2.69 -14.91 -19.01
CA GLY A 87 2.90 -16.13 -18.22
C GLY A 87 3.77 -15.89 -16.97
N ASN A 88 4.27 -16.98 -16.37
CA ASN A 88 4.98 -16.96 -15.10
C ASN A 88 6.52 -16.79 -15.21
N LYS A 89 7.03 -16.65 -16.43
CA LYS A 89 8.48 -16.52 -16.66
C LYS A 89 9.00 -15.08 -16.62
N ILE A 90 8.12 -14.10 -16.38
CA ILE A 90 8.51 -12.69 -16.28
C ILE A 90 9.05 -12.37 -14.88
N GLN A 91 9.97 -11.40 -14.84
CA GLN A 91 10.45 -10.87 -13.57
C GLN A 91 9.32 -10.12 -12.82
N ALA A 92 9.12 -10.44 -11.56
CA ALA A 92 8.22 -9.67 -10.71
C ALA A 92 8.67 -8.19 -10.68
N HIS A 93 7.74 -7.27 -10.93
CA HIS A 93 8.00 -5.82 -11.06
C HIS A 93 9.00 -5.45 -12.18
N GLY A 94 9.23 -6.37 -13.14
CA GLY A 94 10.00 -6.11 -14.36
C GLY A 94 9.27 -5.22 -15.37
N PHE A 95 9.84 -5.03 -16.56
CA PHE A 95 9.30 -4.14 -17.59
C PHE A 95 7.83 -4.47 -17.94
N GLN A 96 7.49 -5.74 -18.10
CA GLN A 96 6.15 -6.18 -18.48
C GLN A 96 5.13 -5.77 -17.41
N TRP A 97 5.43 -6.06 -16.13
CA TRP A 97 4.56 -5.66 -15.03
C TRP A 97 4.42 -4.13 -14.95
N LYS A 98 5.52 -3.39 -15.04
CA LYS A 98 5.50 -1.91 -15.01
C LYS A 98 4.60 -1.34 -16.09
N ASN A 99 4.68 -1.89 -17.30
CA ASN A 99 3.85 -1.47 -18.42
C ASN A 99 2.36 -1.70 -18.14
N GLU A 100 1.98 -2.92 -17.72
CA GLU A 100 0.58 -3.25 -17.47
C GLU A 100 0.00 -2.46 -16.28
N PHE A 101 0.76 -2.32 -15.21
CA PHE A 101 0.35 -1.49 -14.08
C PHE A 101 0.18 -0.02 -14.49
N SER A 102 1.10 0.55 -15.30
CA SER A 102 0.99 1.92 -15.78
C SER A 102 -0.25 2.12 -16.65
N ILE A 103 -0.59 1.17 -17.53
CA ILE A 103 -1.80 1.23 -18.36
C ILE A 103 -3.07 1.24 -17.47
N ILE A 104 -3.14 0.32 -16.51
CA ILE A 104 -4.27 0.25 -15.58
C ILE A 104 -4.37 1.56 -14.78
N LEU A 105 -3.28 2.00 -14.16
CA LEU A 105 -3.25 3.20 -13.35
C LEU A 105 -3.64 4.45 -14.14
N ALA A 106 -3.13 4.62 -15.38
CA ALA A 106 -3.48 5.74 -16.26
C ALA A 106 -4.98 5.79 -16.56
N ARG A 107 -5.64 4.62 -16.76
CA ARG A 107 -7.09 4.54 -16.96
C ARG A 107 -7.85 5.10 -15.75
N PHE A 108 -7.47 4.76 -14.51
CA PHE A 108 -8.13 5.28 -13.31
C PHE A 108 -7.82 6.77 -13.07
N ILE A 109 -6.61 7.23 -13.39
CA ILE A 109 -6.26 8.66 -13.33
C ILE A 109 -7.12 9.48 -14.31
N SER A 110 -7.29 9.02 -15.56
CA SER A 110 -8.08 9.74 -16.56
C SER A 110 -9.54 9.94 -16.18
N LYS A 111 -10.07 9.11 -15.29
CA LYS A 111 -11.44 9.21 -14.76
C LYS A 111 -11.60 10.21 -13.61
N LYS A 112 -10.52 10.89 -13.22
CA LYS A 112 -10.55 11.90 -12.13
C LYS A 112 -11.04 11.36 -10.79
N ILE A 113 -10.74 10.10 -10.50
CA ILE A 113 -11.10 9.42 -9.26
C ILE A 113 -10.25 9.92 -8.08
N PHE A 114 -8.99 10.27 -8.35
CA PHE A 114 -8.05 10.70 -7.31
C PHE A 114 -8.12 12.22 -7.09
N PRO A 115 -8.00 12.68 -5.83
CA PRO A 115 -7.75 14.08 -5.52
C PRO A 115 -6.49 14.60 -6.25
N ALA A 116 -6.45 15.91 -6.53
CA ALA A 116 -5.40 16.51 -7.35
C ALA A 116 -3.98 16.30 -6.81
N ASP A 117 -3.79 16.28 -5.51
CA ASP A 117 -2.49 16.02 -4.88
C ASP A 117 -2.03 14.57 -5.04
N ILE A 118 -2.93 13.59 -4.92
CA ILE A 118 -2.66 12.18 -5.21
C ILE A 118 -2.40 11.98 -6.70
N GLU A 119 -3.28 12.54 -7.56
CA GLU A 119 -3.13 12.45 -9.01
C GLU A 119 -1.75 12.94 -9.48
N LYS A 120 -1.30 14.08 -8.96
CA LYS A 120 0.02 14.67 -9.28
C LYS A 120 1.17 13.71 -8.98
N GLU A 121 1.14 12.99 -7.85
CA GLU A 121 2.18 12.01 -7.52
C GLU A 121 2.04 10.72 -8.35
N LEU A 122 0.82 10.24 -8.58
CA LEU A 122 0.59 9.07 -9.42
C LEU A 122 1.06 9.26 -10.88
N LEU A 123 0.93 10.47 -11.44
CA LEU A 123 1.47 10.80 -12.75
C LEU A 123 3.00 10.66 -12.83
N LYS A 124 3.72 10.87 -11.72
CA LYS A 124 5.17 10.59 -11.65
C LYS A 124 5.43 9.09 -11.61
N THR A 125 4.63 8.35 -10.85
CA THR A 125 4.70 6.88 -10.74
C THR A 125 4.53 6.20 -12.09
N LEU A 126 3.70 6.73 -13.01
CA LEU A 126 3.51 6.15 -14.35
C LEU A 126 4.81 5.98 -15.14
N LYS A 127 5.80 6.83 -14.92
CA LYS A 127 7.09 6.77 -15.66
C LYS A 127 7.96 5.59 -15.24
N ASN A 128 7.92 5.23 -13.97
CA ASN A 128 8.70 4.12 -13.40
C ASN A 128 8.08 3.63 -12.09
N PRO A 129 7.03 2.79 -12.14
CA PRO A 129 6.37 2.29 -10.95
C PRO A 129 7.31 1.56 -9.99
N ALA A 130 7.16 1.85 -8.69
CA ALA A 130 7.91 1.16 -7.65
C ALA A 130 7.42 -0.29 -7.46
N ALA A 131 8.31 -1.16 -7.02
CA ALA A 131 8.02 -2.57 -6.75
C ALA A 131 7.07 -2.80 -5.56
N SER A 132 6.89 -1.81 -4.70
CA SER A 132 5.98 -1.88 -3.56
C SER A 132 4.88 -0.83 -3.73
N SER A 133 3.63 -1.24 -3.60
CA SER A 133 2.48 -0.33 -3.66
C SER A 133 2.56 0.72 -2.55
N CYS A 134 2.27 1.96 -2.90
CA CYS A 134 2.30 3.11 -1.98
C CYS A 134 3.64 3.36 -1.24
N ALA A 135 4.77 2.75 -1.67
CA ALA A 135 6.06 2.83 -0.96
C ALA A 135 6.88 4.08 -1.32
N GLU A 136 6.49 4.81 -2.35
CA GLU A 136 7.14 6.07 -2.72
C GLU A 136 6.88 7.12 -1.65
N ALA A 137 7.93 7.63 -1.00
CA ALA A 137 7.80 8.52 0.14
C ALA A 137 6.90 9.75 -0.10
N PRO A 138 6.93 10.44 -1.27
CA PRO A 138 6.01 11.53 -1.55
C PRO A 138 4.54 11.08 -1.59
N LEU A 139 4.24 9.97 -2.25
CA LEU A 139 2.89 9.42 -2.34
C LEU A 139 2.38 8.98 -0.95
N THR A 140 3.23 8.30 -0.17
CA THR A 140 2.88 7.86 1.20
C THR A 140 2.48 9.06 2.08
N ARG A 141 3.25 10.16 2.05
CA ARG A 141 2.93 11.37 2.83
C ARG A 141 1.58 11.96 2.45
N ILE A 142 1.25 11.96 1.17
CA ILE A 142 -0.04 12.49 0.71
C ILE A 142 -1.16 11.54 1.11
N LEU A 143 -1.01 10.23 0.89
CA LEU A 143 -2.02 9.24 1.26
C LEU A 143 -2.32 9.26 2.76
N LYS A 144 -1.31 9.54 3.60
CA LYS A 144 -1.46 9.67 5.05
C LYS A 144 -2.48 10.74 5.46
N LYS A 145 -2.65 11.80 4.69
CA LYS A 145 -3.66 12.85 4.96
C LYS A 145 -5.11 12.35 4.85
N TYR A 146 -5.30 11.24 4.15
CA TYR A 146 -6.60 10.60 3.94
C TYR A 146 -6.87 9.42 4.90
N ASP A 147 -5.92 9.11 5.77
CA ASP A 147 -6.13 8.11 6.82
C ASP A 147 -7.05 8.66 7.92
N ALA A 148 -7.76 7.77 8.60
CA ALA A 148 -8.46 8.14 9.82
C ALA A 148 -7.45 8.65 10.85
N HIS A 149 -7.74 9.81 11.44
CA HIS A 149 -6.86 10.41 12.46
C HIS A 149 -6.70 9.45 13.64
N LYS A 150 -5.46 9.08 13.92
CA LYS A 150 -5.08 8.28 15.10
C LYS A 150 -4.31 9.20 16.06
N PRO A 151 -4.92 9.64 17.18
CA PRO A 151 -4.24 10.49 18.15
C PRO A 151 -2.93 9.86 18.62
N GLY A 152 -1.85 10.64 18.66
CA GLY A 152 -0.54 10.19 19.13
C GLY A 152 0.29 9.41 18.11
N VAL A 153 -0.24 9.11 16.92
CA VAL A 153 0.50 8.48 15.81
C VAL A 153 1.00 9.54 14.83
N PHE A 154 2.28 9.50 14.52
CA PHE A 154 3.00 10.44 13.66
C PHE A 154 3.86 9.71 12.64
N LEU A 155 4.26 10.38 11.57
CA LEU A 155 5.42 9.95 10.81
C LEU A 155 6.68 10.30 11.59
N LEU A 156 7.69 9.44 11.57
CA LEU A 156 8.92 9.66 12.34
C LEU A 156 9.60 11.01 12.03
N GLU A 157 9.48 11.49 10.79
CA GLU A 157 10.01 12.80 10.40
C GLU A 157 9.32 13.99 11.07
N GLU A 158 8.07 13.81 11.51
CA GLU A 158 7.28 14.86 12.19
C GLU A 158 7.65 15.03 13.67
N LEU A 159 8.31 14.03 14.26
CA LEU A 159 8.76 14.10 15.62
C LEU A 159 10.05 14.95 15.73
N PRO A 160 10.25 15.76 16.77
CA PRO A 160 11.54 16.39 17.08
C PRO A 160 12.65 15.35 17.25
N ASP A 161 13.90 15.75 17.06
CA ASP A 161 15.03 14.91 17.44
C ASP A 161 15.03 14.70 18.97
N GLU A 162 15.63 13.63 19.44
CA GLU A 162 15.65 13.17 20.83
C GLU A 162 14.29 12.66 21.36
N SER A 163 13.21 12.68 20.56
CA SER A 163 11.91 12.15 20.96
C SER A 163 11.97 10.64 21.21
N LEU A 164 11.23 10.19 22.22
CA LEU A 164 10.95 8.77 22.44
C LEU A 164 9.68 8.37 21.70
N PHE A 165 9.73 7.28 20.97
CA PHE A 165 8.59 6.75 20.25
C PHE A 165 8.49 5.24 20.39
N ARG A 166 7.26 4.73 20.33
CA ARG A 166 6.99 3.30 20.26
C ARG A 166 6.78 2.89 18.80
N PHE A 167 7.47 1.85 18.37
CA PHE A 167 7.24 1.23 17.08
C PHE A 167 6.27 0.06 17.22
N LYS A 168 5.66 -0.38 16.12
CA LYS A 168 4.64 -1.46 16.10
C LYS A 168 5.13 -2.83 16.62
N ASN A 169 6.42 -3.03 16.80
CA ASN A 169 6.97 -4.21 17.47
C ASN A 169 6.93 -4.11 19.00
N GLY A 170 6.37 -3.03 19.56
CA GLY A 170 6.26 -2.76 20.98
C GLY A 170 7.49 -2.11 21.63
N HIS A 171 8.64 -2.10 20.94
CA HIS A 171 9.86 -1.50 21.48
C HIS A 171 9.80 0.03 21.44
N ILE A 172 10.48 0.66 22.41
CA ILE A 172 10.65 2.11 22.50
C ILE A 172 12.03 2.47 21.96
N TYR A 173 12.04 3.45 21.07
CA TYR A 173 13.25 3.96 20.43
C TYR A 173 13.39 5.46 20.71
N LYS A 174 14.64 5.93 20.80
CA LYS A 174 14.99 7.33 20.81
C LYS A 174 15.38 7.76 19.39
N LYS A 175 14.74 8.79 18.84
CA LYS A 175 15.12 9.37 17.56
C LYS A 175 16.44 10.12 17.76
N GLU A 176 17.44 9.74 17.00
CA GLU A 176 18.74 10.43 16.95
C GLU A 176 18.84 11.27 15.66
N LYS A 177 19.99 11.32 15.04
CA LYS A 177 20.28 12.13 13.85
C LYS A 177 19.80 11.48 12.55
N LYS A 178 19.54 12.33 11.57
CA LYS A 178 19.29 11.87 10.19
C LYS A 178 20.60 11.45 9.51
N ILE A 179 20.62 10.25 8.92
CA ILE A 179 21.73 9.74 8.10
C ILE A 179 21.22 9.53 6.68
N ARG A 180 21.65 10.38 5.74
CA ARG A 180 21.15 10.39 4.35
C ARG A 180 19.62 10.52 4.30
N THR A 181 18.94 9.45 3.94
CA THR A 181 17.48 9.39 3.77
C THR A 181 16.75 8.76 4.95
N ARG A 182 17.44 8.32 6.01
CA ARG A 182 16.88 7.61 7.17
C ARG A 182 17.25 8.28 8.47
N PHE A 183 16.48 8.02 9.53
CA PHE A 183 16.83 8.42 10.90
C PHE A 183 17.51 7.26 11.62
N LEU A 184 18.63 7.55 12.27
CA LEU A 184 19.23 6.68 13.25
C LEU A 184 18.40 6.75 14.52
N CYS A 185 18.01 5.60 15.05
CA CYS A 185 17.22 5.50 16.27
C CYS A 185 17.80 4.42 17.18
N ARG A 186 17.79 4.66 18.47
CA ARG A 186 18.36 3.77 19.48
C ARG A 186 17.25 3.08 20.28
N ASP A 187 17.26 1.77 20.28
CA ASP A 187 16.38 0.95 21.10
C ASP A 187 16.74 1.15 22.59
N GLN A 188 15.76 1.54 23.40
CA GLN A 188 15.97 1.86 24.82
C GLN A 188 16.19 0.61 25.68
N SER A 189 15.81 -0.58 25.23
CA SER A 189 16.01 -1.82 25.96
C SER A 189 17.36 -2.48 25.67
N SER A 190 17.77 -2.52 24.40
CA SER A 190 18.98 -3.22 23.96
C SER A 190 20.17 -2.31 23.67
N ASN A 191 19.96 -0.99 23.68
CA ASN A 191 20.93 0.05 23.30
C ASN A 191 21.46 -0.07 21.85
N LYS A 192 20.86 -0.94 21.02
CA LYS A 192 21.22 -1.13 19.63
C LYS A 192 20.66 -0.01 18.76
N GLN A 193 21.39 0.31 17.69
CA GLN A 193 20.99 1.34 16.73
C GLN A 193 20.32 0.72 15.50
N PHE A 194 19.26 1.37 15.01
CA PHE A 194 18.48 0.98 13.85
C PHE A 194 18.24 2.18 12.93
N LEU A 195 18.12 1.92 11.62
CA LEU A 195 17.79 2.93 10.63
C LEU A 195 16.31 2.85 10.24
N PHE A 196 15.56 3.88 10.58
CA PHE A 196 14.14 4.00 10.25
C PHE A 196 13.91 4.91 9.05
N SER A 197 12.90 4.58 8.23
CA SER A 197 12.41 5.47 7.18
C SER A 197 11.74 6.70 7.78
N PRO A 198 11.88 7.90 7.18
CA PRO A 198 11.16 9.11 7.63
C PRO A 198 9.64 8.93 7.70
N ILE A 199 9.09 8.15 6.79
CA ILE A 199 7.65 7.87 6.67
C ILE A 199 7.18 6.68 7.53
N THR A 200 8.00 6.21 8.48
CA THR A 200 7.59 5.17 9.43
C THR A 200 6.55 5.73 10.39
N GLU A 201 5.40 5.07 10.51
CA GLU A 201 4.41 5.39 11.54
C GLU A 201 4.91 4.95 12.91
N VAL A 202 4.81 5.85 13.87
CA VAL A 202 5.28 5.67 15.24
C VAL A 202 4.32 6.34 16.22
N GLU A 203 4.24 5.82 17.44
CA GLU A 203 3.48 6.45 18.53
C GLU A 203 4.43 7.27 19.40
N LEU A 204 4.13 8.56 19.58
CA LEU A 204 4.89 9.41 20.48
C LEU A 204 4.71 8.94 21.93
N VAL A 205 5.80 8.62 22.63
CA VAL A 205 5.79 8.37 24.06
C VAL A 205 5.83 9.71 24.78
N LYS A 206 4.69 10.12 25.39
CA LYS A 206 4.61 11.34 26.17
C LYS A 206 5.33 11.14 27.51
N GLY A 207 6.35 11.95 27.76
CA GLY A 207 6.96 12.16 29.08
C GLY A 207 7.76 10.98 29.61
N ALA A 208 9.05 11.04 29.47
CA ALA A 208 9.94 10.61 30.57
C ALA A 208 10.52 11.87 31.19
#